data_347db3f80251209a006749056c1c63fb
#
_entry.id   347db3f80251209a006749056c1c63fb
#
_cell.length_a   1.000
_cell.length_b   1.000
_cell.length_c   1.000
_cell.angle_alpha   90.00
_cell.angle_beta   90.00
_cell.angle_gamma   90.00
#
_symmetry.space_group_name_H-M   'P 1'
#
loop_
_entity.id
_entity.type
_entity.pdbx_description
1 polymer ?
#
loop_
_entity_poly.entity_id
_entity_poly.type
_entity_poly.pdbx_seq_one_letter_code
_entity_poly.pdbx_strand_id
1 'polypeptide(L)'
;MYELLFWNYKEGIYLNHHEVYESILDNKIIDGLEEIPSQVILNRIATIFKNWDKIDENSWKNPLGKGAFQILSAENYIKIDCYGTEGKTMDLLANTLEEFKLPLYDPQIPVRYDEFNE
;
A
#
# COMPACT_ATOMS: atom_id res chain seq x y z
N MET A 1 14.12 2.69 -4.47
CA MET A 1 12.86 2.09 -4.01
C MET A 1 11.86 3.17 -3.65
N TYR A 2 10.63 3.03 -4.11
CA TYR A 2 9.56 3.97 -3.77
C TYR A 2 8.53 3.25 -2.91
N GLU A 3 8.19 3.79 -1.75
CA GLU A 3 7.28 3.15 -0.82
C GLU A 3 5.89 3.76 -0.89
N LEU A 4 4.87 2.90 -0.88
CA LEU A 4 3.46 3.30 -0.82
C LEU A 4 2.85 2.59 0.39
N LEU A 5 2.17 3.35 1.25
CA LEU A 5 1.56 2.77 2.45
C LEU A 5 0.07 3.12 2.51
N PHE A 6 -0.70 2.20 3.11
CA PHE A 6 -2.15 2.30 3.14
C PHE A 6 -2.68 1.78 4.48
N TRP A 7 -3.46 2.60 5.16
CA TRP A 7 -4.15 2.23 6.38
C TRP A 7 -5.32 3.17 6.63
N ASN A 8 -6.22 2.79 7.54
CA ASN A 8 -7.27 3.67 8.04
C ASN A 8 -7.19 3.76 9.55
N TYR A 9 -7.59 4.89 10.10
CA TYR A 9 -7.71 5.06 11.54
C TYR A 9 -9.07 4.58 12.01
N LYS A 10 -9.12 4.00 13.22
CA LYS A 10 -10.39 3.70 13.89
C LYS A 10 -11.15 5.00 14.11
N GLU A 11 -12.48 4.90 14.18
CA GLU A 11 -13.32 6.05 14.41
C GLU A 11 -12.88 6.84 15.64
N GLY A 12 -12.74 8.14 15.48
CA GLY A 12 -12.31 9.03 16.57
C GLY A 12 -10.81 9.06 16.81
N ILE A 13 -10.03 8.28 16.06
CA ILE A 13 -8.57 8.23 16.20
C ILE A 13 -7.93 8.90 15.00
N TYR A 14 -6.93 9.74 15.26
CA TYR A 14 -6.12 10.34 14.19
C TYR A 14 -4.72 10.54 14.72
N LEU A 15 -3.77 9.78 14.17
CA LEU A 15 -2.39 9.77 14.65
C LEU A 15 -1.48 10.55 13.71
N ASN A 16 -0.25 10.81 14.14
CA ASN A 16 0.77 11.39 13.29
C ASN A 16 1.16 10.35 12.22
N HIS A 17 0.95 10.68 10.95
CA HIS A 17 1.15 9.73 9.86
C HIS A 17 2.57 9.24 9.74
N HIS A 18 3.55 10.11 9.91
CA HIS A 18 4.95 9.71 9.77
C HIS A 18 5.40 8.82 10.92
N GLU A 19 4.87 9.02 12.13
CA GLU A 19 5.14 8.13 13.25
C GLU A 19 4.50 6.77 13.04
N VAL A 20 3.33 6.71 12.41
CA VAL A 20 2.71 5.43 12.02
C VAL A 20 3.61 4.70 11.04
N TYR A 21 4.09 5.41 10.01
CA TYR A 21 5.02 4.85 9.04
C TYR A 21 6.29 4.31 9.71
N GLU A 22 6.90 5.08 10.60
CA GLU A 22 8.10 4.64 11.32
C GLU A 22 7.83 3.40 12.17
N SER A 23 6.65 3.34 12.79
CA SER A 23 6.25 2.18 13.60
C SER A 23 6.09 0.93 12.73
N ILE A 24 5.55 1.09 11.51
CA ILE A 24 5.45 -0.01 10.56
C ILE A 24 6.84 -0.53 10.20
N LEU A 25 7.79 0.37 9.93
CA LEU A 25 9.16 -0.02 9.61
C LEU A 25 9.83 -0.75 10.76
N ASP A 26 9.52 -0.38 12.00
CA ASP A 26 10.11 -0.97 13.20
C ASP A 26 9.35 -2.21 13.69
N ASN A 27 8.36 -2.69 12.93
CA ASN A 27 7.53 -3.84 13.32
C ASN A 27 6.84 -3.66 14.66
N LYS A 28 6.50 -2.43 15.02
CA LYS A 28 5.79 -2.16 16.26
C LYS A 28 4.30 -2.36 16.10
N ILE A 29 3.64 -2.77 17.19
CA ILE A 29 2.18 -2.85 17.23
C ILE A 29 1.65 -1.41 17.25
N ILE A 30 0.68 -1.12 16.40
CA ILE A 30 0.08 0.21 16.31
C ILE A 30 -1.39 0.11 16.69
N ASP A 31 -1.74 0.71 17.83
CA ASP A 31 -3.14 0.82 18.22
C ASP A 31 -3.77 1.97 17.45
N GLY A 32 -5.06 1.83 17.14
CA GLY A 32 -5.81 2.89 16.49
C GLY A 32 -5.97 2.75 14.99
N LEU A 33 -5.42 1.71 14.39
CA LEU A 33 -5.65 1.42 12.97
C LEU A 33 -6.76 0.38 12.82
N GLU A 34 -7.63 0.59 11.83
CA GLU A 34 -8.69 -0.37 11.50
C GLU A 34 -8.14 -1.64 10.90
N GLU A 35 -8.81 -2.75 11.17
CA GLU A 35 -8.55 -3.97 10.41
C GLU A 35 -8.98 -3.78 8.97
N ILE A 36 -8.22 -4.36 8.05
CA ILE A 36 -8.48 -4.27 6.62
C ILE A 36 -8.56 -5.68 6.02
N PRO A 37 -9.30 -5.85 4.90
CA PRO A 37 -9.41 -7.17 4.26
C PRO A 37 -8.17 -7.47 3.42
N SER A 38 -7.03 -7.68 4.09
CA SER A 38 -5.73 -7.81 3.43
C SER A 38 -5.70 -8.90 2.35
N GLN A 39 -6.28 -10.07 2.61
CA GLN A 39 -6.26 -11.15 1.62
C GLN A 39 -7.11 -10.81 0.40
N VAL A 40 -8.25 -10.15 0.60
CA VAL A 40 -9.11 -9.70 -0.50
C VAL A 40 -8.36 -8.67 -1.35
N ILE A 41 -7.65 -7.77 -0.71
CA ILE A 41 -6.84 -6.75 -1.41
C ILE A 41 -5.75 -7.42 -2.23
N LEU A 42 -5.02 -8.37 -1.65
CA LEU A 42 -3.97 -9.10 -2.36
C LEU A 42 -4.54 -9.85 -3.57
N ASN A 43 -5.69 -10.48 -3.42
CA ASN A 43 -6.35 -11.18 -4.52
C ASN A 43 -6.75 -10.21 -5.64
N ARG A 44 -7.21 -9.02 -5.27
CA ARG A 44 -7.57 -8.00 -6.24
C ARG A 44 -6.36 -7.52 -7.02
N ILE A 45 -5.26 -7.28 -6.34
CA ILE A 45 -4.00 -6.89 -6.98
C ILE A 45 -3.53 -8.00 -7.93
N ALA A 46 -3.57 -9.25 -7.49
CA ALA A 46 -3.18 -10.37 -8.33
C ALA A 46 -4.02 -10.44 -9.61
N THR A 47 -5.30 -10.13 -9.52
CA THR A 47 -6.19 -10.12 -10.69
C THR A 47 -5.80 -8.99 -11.67
N ILE A 48 -5.54 -7.79 -11.14
CA ILE A 48 -5.17 -6.64 -11.98
C ILE A 48 -3.82 -6.87 -12.65
N PHE A 49 -2.89 -7.48 -11.94
CA PHE A 49 -1.53 -7.72 -12.45
C PHE A 49 -1.32 -9.16 -12.94
N LYS A 50 -2.38 -9.81 -13.39
CA LYS A 50 -2.33 -11.21 -13.85
C LYS A 50 -1.36 -11.44 -15.02
N ASN A 51 -1.05 -10.39 -15.77
CA ASN A 51 -0.12 -10.48 -16.92
C ASN A 51 1.34 -10.18 -16.52
N TRP A 52 1.57 -9.85 -15.26
CA TRP A 52 2.92 -9.68 -14.73
C TRP A 52 3.45 -11.02 -14.24
N ASP A 53 4.76 -11.15 -14.19
CA ASP A 53 5.40 -12.35 -13.64
C ASP A 53 5.27 -12.31 -12.12
N LYS A 54 4.59 -13.30 -11.56
CA LYS A 54 4.45 -13.43 -10.11
C LYS A 54 5.65 -14.19 -9.59
N ILE A 55 6.54 -13.48 -8.87
CA ILE A 55 7.80 -14.04 -8.38
C ILE A 55 7.57 -14.92 -7.16
N ASP A 56 6.71 -14.47 -6.24
CA ASP A 56 6.27 -15.23 -5.08
C ASP A 56 4.88 -14.74 -4.69
N GLU A 57 4.39 -15.13 -3.51
CA GLU A 57 3.03 -14.78 -3.08
C GLU A 57 2.80 -13.27 -3.01
N ASN A 58 3.86 -12.49 -2.80
CA ASN A 58 3.76 -11.06 -2.51
C ASN A 58 4.53 -10.17 -3.49
N SER A 59 5.09 -10.73 -4.55
CA SER A 59 5.98 -9.97 -5.44
C SER A 59 5.65 -10.17 -6.90
N TRP A 60 5.67 -9.09 -7.67
CA TRP A 60 5.38 -9.08 -9.11
C TRP A 60 6.45 -8.33 -9.86
N LYS A 61 6.80 -8.83 -11.04
CA LYS A 61 7.77 -8.21 -11.93
C LYS A 61 7.16 -8.00 -13.31
N ASN A 62 7.37 -6.82 -13.88
CA ASN A 62 6.90 -6.54 -15.23
C ASN A 62 7.69 -7.41 -16.23
N PRO A 63 7.03 -8.18 -17.10
CA PRO A 63 7.74 -9.05 -18.04
C PRO A 63 8.58 -8.31 -19.08
N LEU A 64 8.33 -7.02 -19.27
CA LEU A 64 9.09 -6.18 -20.19
C LEU A 64 10.20 -5.39 -19.48
N GLY A 65 10.49 -5.70 -18.23
CA GLY A 65 11.56 -5.03 -17.48
C GLY A 65 11.19 -3.64 -16.97
N LYS A 66 9.91 -3.31 -16.90
CA LYS A 66 9.44 -1.99 -16.47
C LYS A 66 9.05 -1.95 -15.00
N GLY A 67 9.92 -2.51 -14.17
CA GLY A 67 9.78 -2.44 -12.73
C GLY A 67 9.23 -3.69 -12.07
N ALA A 68 9.21 -3.62 -10.74
CA ALA A 68 8.73 -4.71 -9.89
C ALA A 68 8.15 -4.08 -8.63
N PHE A 69 7.28 -4.82 -7.94
CA PHE A 69 6.83 -4.38 -6.62
C PHE A 69 6.64 -5.58 -5.69
N GLN A 70 6.76 -5.30 -4.41
CA GLN A 70 6.60 -6.30 -3.37
C GLN A 70 5.64 -5.75 -2.31
N ILE A 71 4.72 -6.60 -1.85
CA ILE A 71 3.71 -6.20 -0.87
C ILE A 71 4.02 -6.83 0.48
N LEU A 72 4.05 -5.99 1.51
CA LEU A 72 4.04 -6.41 2.90
C LEU A 72 2.65 -6.11 3.44
N SER A 73 1.91 -7.14 3.84
CA SER A 73 0.56 -6.96 4.35
C SER A 73 0.45 -7.39 5.79
N ALA A 74 -0.38 -6.68 6.54
CA ALA A 74 -0.72 -7.01 7.92
C ALA A 74 -2.24 -6.89 8.08
N GLU A 75 -2.73 -7.13 9.29
CA GLU A 75 -4.16 -7.02 9.57
C GLU A 75 -4.68 -5.60 9.37
N ASN A 76 -3.83 -4.60 9.49
CA ASN A 76 -4.23 -3.20 9.56
C ASN A 76 -3.42 -2.26 8.66
N TYR A 77 -2.59 -2.79 7.78
CA TYR A 77 -1.91 -1.95 6.80
C TYR A 77 -1.43 -2.76 5.60
N ILE A 78 -1.19 -2.05 4.50
CA ILE A 78 -0.51 -2.58 3.31
C ILE A 78 0.67 -1.66 3.03
N LYS A 79 1.84 -2.23 2.83
CA LYS A 79 3.03 -1.51 2.38
C LYS A 79 3.49 -2.09 1.05
N ILE A 80 3.68 -1.24 0.06
CA ILE A 80 4.12 -1.67 -1.26
C ILE A 80 5.45 -1.01 -1.57
N ASP A 81 6.47 -1.83 -1.79
CA ASP A 81 7.80 -1.36 -2.18
C ASP A 81 7.93 -1.49 -3.69
N CYS A 82 8.17 -0.38 -4.37
CA CYS A 82 8.25 -0.31 -5.82
C CYS A 82 9.69 -0.10 -6.26
N TYR A 83 10.14 -0.92 -7.22
CA TYR A 83 11.52 -0.90 -7.73
C TYR A 83 11.50 -0.61 -9.22
N GLY A 84 11.97 0.57 -9.61
CA GLY A 84 11.99 0.98 -11.02
C GLY A 84 10.61 1.04 -11.65
N THR A 85 9.58 1.22 -10.85
CA THR A 85 8.18 1.13 -11.27
C THR A 85 7.74 2.45 -11.90
N GLU A 86 7.02 2.36 -13.02
CA GLU A 86 6.49 3.54 -13.69
C GLU A 86 5.39 4.20 -12.84
N GLY A 87 5.27 5.53 -12.98
CA GLY A 87 4.26 6.29 -12.24
C GLY A 87 2.84 5.79 -12.49
N LYS A 88 2.52 5.43 -13.74
CA LYS A 88 1.18 4.91 -14.07
C LYS A 88 0.86 3.60 -13.34
N THR A 89 1.88 2.80 -13.07
CA THR A 89 1.70 1.55 -12.31
C THR A 89 1.47 1.85 -10.83
N MET A 90 2.21 2.81 -10.28
CA MET A 90 2.00 3.23 -8.90
C MET A 90 0.61 3.85 -8.73
N ASP A 91 0.16 4.64 -9.71
CA ASP A 91 -1.20 5.18 -9.70
C ASP A 91 -2.25 4.07 -9.74
N LEU A 92 -2.01 3.04 -10.53
CA LEU A 92 -2.93 1.90 -10.61
C LEU A 92 -3.01 1.16 -9.27
N LEU A 93 -1.88 0.99 -8.60
CA LEU A 93 -1.85 0.39 -7.26
C LEU A 93 -2.63 1.26 -6.27
N ALA A 94 -2.37 2.56 -6.25
CA ALA A 94 -3.06 3.48 -5.36
C ALA A 94 -4.57 3.48 -5.62
N ASN A 95 -4.98 3.48 -6.89
CA ASN A 95 -6.40 3.44 -7.26
C ASN A 95 -7.05 2.12 -6.83
N THR A 96 -6.31 1.02 -6.89
CA THR A 96 -6.82 -0.27 -6.43
C THR A 96 -7.09 -0.25 -4.93
N LEU A 97 -6.18 0.31 -4.15
CA LEU A 97 -6.36 0.44 -2.70
C LEU A 97 -7.51 1.40 -2.35
N GLU A 98 -7.73 2.41 -3.20
CA GLU A 98 -8.84 3.34 -3.01
C GLU A 98 -10.20 2.64 -3.15
N GLU A 99 -10.29 1.56 -3.92
CA GLU A 99 -11.50 0.74 -3.99
C GLU A 99 -11.93 0.24 -2.60
N PHE A 100 -10.96 0.09 -1.70
CA PHE A 100 -11.18 -0.36 -0.33
C PHE A 100 -11.19 0.79 0.67
N LYS A 101 -11.28 2.03 0.18
CA LYS A 101 -11.27 3.25 1.02
C LYS A 101 -9.96 3.40 1.80
N LEU A 102 -8.86 2.93 1.25
CA LEU A 102 -7.55 3.05 1.87
C LEU A 102 -6.74 4.14 1.17
N PRO A 103 -6.54 5.29 1.84
CA PRO A 103 -5.77 6.38 1.26
C PRO A 103 -4.28 6.08 1.25
N LEU A 104 -3.59 6.62 0.25
CA LEU A 104 -2.15 6.50 0.14
C LEU A 104 -1.45 7.43 1.14
N TYR A 105 -0.48 6.89 1.87
CA TYR A 105 0.54 7.69 2.53
C TYR A 105 1.84 7.53 1.74
N ASP A 106 2.41 8.66 1.31
CA ASP A 106 3.66 8.69 0.56
C ASP A 106 4.78 9.22 1.48
N PRO A 107 5.62 8.33 2.02
CA PRO A 107 6.67 8.77 2.96
C PRO A 107 7.80 9.55 2.30
N GLN A 108 7.94 9.49 0.98
CA GLN A 108 8.97 10.24 0.28
C GLN A 108 8.73 11.75 0.36
N ILE A 109 7.45 12.15 0.43
CA ILE A 109 7.06 13.55 0.54
C ILE A 109 6.24 13.82 1.81
N PRO A 110 6.27 12.98 2.80
CA PRO A 110 5.41 12.71 3.97
C PRO A 110 4.00 13.30 3.89
N VAL A 111 3.24 12.87 2.88
CA VAL A 111 1.86 13.30 2.66
C VAL A 111 0.93 12.10 2.63
N ARG A 112 -0.20 12.19 3.34
CA ARG A 112 -1.29 11.22 3.28
C ARG A 112 -2.45 11.84 2.50
N TYR A 113 -2.88 11.15 1.46
CA TYR A 113 -3.94 11.63 0.57
C TYR A 113 -5.30 11.16 1.08
N ASP A 114 -5.70 11.63 2.26
CA ASP A 114 -6.93 11.21 2.93
C ASP A 114 -8.06 12.24 2.88
N GLU A 115 -7.89 13.33 2.15
CA GLU A 115 -8.93 14.33 1.95
C GLU A 115 -9.64 14.03 0.64
N PHE A 116 -10.59 13.18 0.76
CA PHE A 116 -11.36 12.85 -0.41
C PHE A 116 -12.40 13.91 -0.68
N ASN A 117 -12.43 14.66 -0.45
CA ASN A 117 -13.35 15.43 -0.51
C ASN A 117 -14.11 15.90 -0.71
N GLU A 118 -14.02 15.95 -0.51
CA GLU A 118 -14.83 16.49 -0.33
C GLU A 118 -15.49 17.02 -1.06
#